data_243ce9efb70e91a108355321adcf27de
#
_entry.id   243ce9efb70e91a108355321adcf27de
#
_cell.length_a   1.000
_cell.length_b   1.000
_cell.length_c   1.000
_cell.angle_alpha   90.00
_cell.angle_beta   90.00
_cell.angle_gamma   90.00
#
_symmetry.space_group_name_H-M   'P 1'
#
loop_
_entity.id
_entity.type
_entity.pdbx_description
1 polymer ?
#
loop_
_entity_poly.entity_id
_entity_poly.type
_entity_poly.pdbx_seq_one_letter_code
_entity_poly.pdbx_strand_id
1 'polypeptide(L)'
;MRLPIAQSKKQSSALAAILLLVAVLMGSVNPSSTGSGDQKSPAKTEPAKSLKINLDTSVEVKLPEVRDLSAVGFHTSDGKEGWVLRLPGNRPIATPAYADGLLFVGGGYGSHAFYAFKAKTGEIAWKINTSDDGPTAAVVDGGYVAFNTESCTVIVVDEKTGKVIWQEWLGDPLMSQPAISNGHLFIAYPAGQHNPKHSSQQAPKLTKVRTDDYRLLAVDLKTGHHLWEQDIPTDVISAPVVKAEYIYVTCFDGTSLALDASTGRVLWKKKGTATSAPLAVGDQIILTRKEQDGKSQYEGFARVDALKGEDKDKQLLAKGRADYLAKGEGRGSALAIGAQKSLDMSVGFGSAPAAAKLSAADENVGVNTVAGGWAYQGSRAAYSQGSLFNAQGRYLNSVSSKDGGQQWQAEITGKNADEKTQVFAPPALGREYMYLSGAKGNLISVRQRDGQVGFAYSFKKPLIFQPALVDGSVCVGTGDGLLICLQTNNKDADGWYGWGGNAQHNK
;
A
#
# COMPACT_ATOMS: atom_id res chain seq x y z
N MET A 1 -64.60 -5.67 -13.49
CA MET A 1 -65.38 -5.08 -12.38
C MET A 1 -64.55 -3.88 -11.86
N ARG A 2 -65.21 -2.72 -11.82
CA ARG A 2 -64.64 -1.36 -11.74
C ARG A 2 -64.05 -1.04 -10.37
N LEU A 3 -63.02 -0.16 -10.42
CA LEU A 3 -62.43 0.67 -9.36
C LEU A 3 -63.49 1.31 -8.41
N PRO A 4 -63.05 1.86 -7.24
CA PRO A 4 -62.88 3.32 -7.30
C PRO A 4 -61.60 3.89 -6.60
N ILE A 5 -61.23 5.01 -7.14
CA ILE A 5 -60.33 6.08 -6.75
C ILE A 5 -60.84 6.78 -5.48
N ALA A 6 -59.95 7.18 -4.59
CA ALA A 6 -60.21 8.26 -3.66
C ALA A 6 -58.99 9.21 -3.58
N GLN A 7 -59.29 10.44 -3.88
CA GLN A 7 -58.42 11.62 -3.85
C GLN A 7 -58.34 12.31 -2.47
N SER A 8 -57.30 13.13 -2.34
CA SER A 8 -57.25 14.43 -1.62
C SER A 8 -56.80 14.38 -0.15
N LYS A 9 -55.79 15.15 0.27
CA LYS A 9 -55.84 16.61 0.41
C LYS A 9 -54.43 17.23 0.59
N LYS A 10 -54.22 18.36 -0.04
CA LYS A 10 -53.20 19.38 0.22
C LYS A 10 -53.36 19.97 1.62
N GLN A 11 -52.27 20.25 2.30
CA GLN A 11 -52.18 21.43 3.18
C GLN A 11 -50.79 22.07 3.06
N SER A 12 -50.83 23.30 2.65
CA SER A 12 -49.79 24.32 2.59
C SER A 12 -49.78 25.15 3.89
N SER A 13 -48.66 25.71 4.18
CA SER A 13 -48.34 26.93 4.98
C SER A 13 -47.25 26.65 6.04
N ALA A 14 -46.27 27.49 6.36
CA ALA A 14 -46.04 28.88 6.02
C ALA A 14 -44.56 29.23 6.26
N LEU A 15 -44.00 30.12 5.46
CA LEU A 15 -42.75 30.85 5.71
C LEU A 15 -42.84 31.69 6.98
N ALA A 16 -41.76 31.73 7.75
CA ALA A 16 -41.47 32.81 8.68
C ALA A 16 -40.04 33.33 8.40
N ALA A 17 -39.99 34.51 7.79
CA ALA A 17 -38.82 35.33 7.60
C ALA A 17 -38.52 36.11 8.89
N ILE A 18 -37.31 36.10 9.37
CA ILE A 18 -36.82 37.04 10.39
C ILE A 18 -35.78 37.93 9.72
N LEU A 19 -36.19 39.18 9.48
CA LEU A 19 -35.34 40.31 9.15
C LEU A 19 -34.73 40.85 10.45
N LEU A 20 -33.42 40.99 10.51
CA LEU A 20 -32.73 41.80 11.52
C LEU A 20 -32.10 43.01 10.84
N LEU A 21 -32.58 44.20 11.26
CA LEU A 21 -32.09 45.52 10.91
C LEU A 21 -30.65 45.72 11.43
N VAL A 22 -29.74 46.21 10.57
CA VAL A 22 -28.49 46.83 11.00
C VAL A 22 -28.53 48.31 10.67
N ALA A 23 -28.46 49.12 11.71
CA ALA A 23 -28.40 50.59 11.61
C ALA A 23 -26.96 51.01 11.19
N VAL A 24 -26.91 51.87 10.19
CA VAL A 24 -25.70 52.56 9.73
C VAL A 24 -25.46 53.79 10.57
N LEU A 25 -24.31 53.89 11.23
CA LEU A 25 -23.76 55.13 11.77
C LEU A 25 -22.55 55.53 10.95
N MET A 26 -22.71 56.60 10.15
CA MET A 26 -21.58 57.26 9.49
C MET A 26 -20.85 58.17 10.50
N GLY A 27 -19.55 57.87 10.65
CA GLY A 27 -18.60 58.76 11.33
C GLY A 27 -17.44 59.08 10.39
N SER A 28 -17.31 60.35 10.09
CA SER A 28 -16.22 60.96 9.30
C SER A 28 -14.90 60.85 10.03
N VAL A 29 -13.80 60.38 9.34
CA VAL A 29 -12.45 60.43 9.83
C VAL A 29 -11.50 60.95 8.74
N ASN A 30 -10.75 61.98 9.11
CA ASN A 30 -9.63 62.58 8.36
C ASN A 30 -8.40 61.64 8.28
N PRO A 31 -7.59 61.79 7.25
CA PRO A 31 -6.39 60.96 7.07
C PRO A 31 -5.15 61.60 7.69
N SER A 32 -4.44 60.83 8.53
CA SER A 32 -2.97 60.98 8.69
C SER A 32 -2.45 59.94 9.66
N SER A 33 -1.61 59.04 9.19
CA SER A 33 -0.27 58.71 9.68
C SER A 33 0.20 57.32 9.18
N THR A 34 1.32 57.35 8.56
CA THR A 34 2.15 56.24 8.16
C THR A 34 2.42 55.33 9.36
N GLY A 35 1.88 54.13 9.36
CA GLY A 35 2.21 53.04 10.26
C GLY A 35 2.86 51.90 9.49
N SER A 36 4.13 51.65 9.75
CA SER A 36 4.90 50.50 9.29
C SER A 36 4.15 49.19 9.58
N GLY A 37 3.82 48.46 8.52
CA GLY A 37 3.23 47.13 8.66
C GLY A 37 4.21 46.18 9.34
N ASP A 38 3.89 45.78 10.54
CA ASP A 38 4.50 44.62 11.19
C ASP A 38 4.19 43.38 10.36
N GLN A 39 5.16 42.99 9.53
CA GLN A 39 5.21 41.60 9.02
C GLN A 39 5.38 40.72 10.25
N LYS A 40 4.28 40.04 10.64
CA LYS A 40 4.34 38.90 11.53
C LYS A 40 5.35 37.92 10.94
N SER A 41 6.54 37.85 11.52
CA SER A 41 7.50 36.77 11.27
C SER A 41 6.76 35.45 11.40
N PRO A 42 7.00 34.48 10.49
CA PRO A 42 6.45 33.14 10.64
C PRO A 42 6.87 32.62 12.03
N ALA A 43 5.90 32.08 12.76
CA ALA A 43 6.14 31.48 14.06
C ALA A 43 7.34 30.53 13.93
N LYS A 44 8.37 30.71 14.74
CA LYS A 44 9.51 29.78 14.84
C LYS A 44 8.92 28.42 15.21
N THR A 45 8.87 27.53 14.23
CA THR A 45 8.57 26.12 14.45
C THR A 45 9.66 25.60 15.38
N GLU A 46 9.30 25.03 16.51
CA GLU A 46 10.25 24.32 17.36
C GLU A 46 10.99 23.28 16.49
N PRO A 47 12.31 23.12 16.68
CA PRO A 47 13.05 22.13 15.90
C PRO A 47 12.46 20.75 16.15
N ALA A 48 12.15 20.01 15.07
CA ALA A 48 11.63 18.67 15.14
C ALA A 48 12.53 17.79 16.02
N LYS A 49 11.94 16.99 16.89
CA LYS A 49 12.67 16.07 17.76
C LYS A 49 13.43 15.04 16.92
N SER A 50 14.77 15.09 16.99
CA SER A 50 15.64 14.10 16.34
C SER A 50 15.96 12.96 17.32
N LEU A 51 15.73 11.73 16.89
CA LEU A 51 15.91 10.51 17.67
C LEU A 51 16.88 9.56 16.98
N LYS A 52 17.41 8.60 17.73
CA LYS A 52 18.17 7.47 17.18
C LYS A 52 17.57 6.15 17.67
N ILE A 53 17.38 5.21 16.74
CA ILE A 53 16.94 3.86 17.03
C ILE A 53 18.08 2.92 16.65
N ASN A 54 18.73 2.32 17.66
CA ASN A 54 19.85 1.41 17.43
C ASN A 54 19.33 -0.03 17.31
N LEU A 55 19.43 -0.63 16.14
CA LEU A 55 18.99 -2.00 15.89
C LEU A 55 19.91 -3.06 16.51
N ASP A 56 21.15 -2.72 16.87
CA ASP A 56 22.06 -3.66 17.54
C ASP A 56 21.58 -4.02 18.96
N THR A 57 20.68 -3.22 19.53
CA THR A 57 20.05 -3.49 20.84
C THR A 57 18.77 -4.32 20.76
N SER A 58 18.38 -4.76 19.55
CA SER A 58 17.20 -5.61 19.38
C SER A 58 17.34 -6.93 20.11
N VAL A 59 16.27 -7.37 20.77
CA VAL A 59 16.20 -8.67 21.44
C VAL A 59 16.11 -9.77 20.39
N GLU A 60 17.01 -10.73 20.46
CA GLU A 60 17.00 -11.89 19.55
C GLU A 60 15.84 -12.82 19.89
N VAL A 61 15.02 -13.15 18.91
CA VAL A 61 13.95 -14.13 19.02
C VAL A 61 14.38 -15.43 18.35
N LYS A 62 14.54 -16.49 19.14
CA LYS A 62 14.86 -17.83 18.65
C LYS A 62 13.56 -18.52 18.26
N LEU A 63 13.37 -18.71 16.96
CA LEU A 63 12.24 -19.46 16.45
C LEU A 63 12.50 -20.97 16.56
N PRO A 64 11.47 -21.79 16.88
CA PRO A 64 11.57 -23.23 16.85
C PRO A 64 11.76 -23.75 15.41
N GLU A 65 12.24 -24.98 15.28
CA GLU A 65 12.17 -25.70 14.01
C GLU A 65 10.73 -26.01 13.67
N VAL A 66 10.34 -25.72 12.44
CA VAL A 66 8.97 -25.91 11.96
C VAL A 66 8.93 -26.78 10.71
N ARG A 67 7.94 -27.65 10.65
CA ARG A 67 7.60 -28.43 9.44
C ARG A 67 6.61 -27.63 8.60
N ASP A 68 6.56 -27.95 7.32
CA ASP A 68 5.61 -27.34 6.39
C ASP A 68 4.17 -27.45 6.92
N LEU A 69 3.48 -26.31 6.92
CA LEU A 69 2.08 -26.17 7.28
C LEU A 69 1.73 -26.59 8.73
N SER A 70 2.72 -26.69 9.60
CA SER A 70 2.54 -27.02 11.02
C SER A 70 2.94 -25.82 11.88
N ALA A 71 1.98 -25.19 12.53
CA ALA A 71 2.23 -24.08 13.43
C ALA A 71 2.83 -24.57 14.75
N VAL A 72 3.86 -23.87 15.22
CA VAL A 72 4.55 -24.14 16.49
C VAL A 72 4.59 -22.84 17.30
N GLY A 73 4.20 -22.91 18.58
CA GLY A 73 4.29 -21.80 19.50
C GLY A 73 5.73 -21.46 19.85
N PHE A 74 5.99 -20.18 20.15
CA PHE A 74 7.25 -19.69 20.67
C PHE A 74 7.03 -18.56 21.68
N HIS A 75 8.06 -18.27 22.47
CA HIS A 75 8.08 -17.16 23.40
C HIS A 75 9.31 -16.29 23.15
N THR A 76 9.15 -14.99 23.32
CA THR A 76 10.29 -14.06 23.40
C THR A 76 10.90 -14.10 24.81
N SER A 77 12.13 -13.65 24.96
CA SER A 77 12.80 -13.61 26.28
C SER A 77 12.13 -12.67 27.29
N ASP A 78 11.32 -11.71 26.81
CA ASP A 78 10.53 -10.79 27.62
C ASP A 78 9.05 -11.26 27.78
N GLY A 79 8.76 -12.53 27.44
CA GLY A 79 7.51 -13.21 27.75
C GLY A 79 6.35 -12.97 26.82
N LYS A 80 6.57 -12.44 25.61
CA LYS A 80 5.51 -12.40 24.58
C LYS A 80 5.39 -13.75 23.90
N GLU A 81 4.17 -14.12 23.59
CA GLU A 81 3.84 -15.36 22.90
C GLU A 81 3.66 -15.13 21.41
N GLY A 82 3.89 -16.17 20.64
CA GLY A 82 3.62 -16.18 19.21
C GLY A 82 3.56 -17.58 18.65
N TRP A 83 3.22 -17.66 17.38
CA TRP A 83 3.34 -18.88 16.61
C TRP A 83 4.06 -18.63 15.30
N VAL A 84 4.71 -19.65 14.79
CA VAL A 84 5.40 -19.65 13.51
C VAL A 84 5.05 -20.92 12.75
N LEU A 85 4.86 -20.80 11.44
CA LEU A 85 4.72 -21.93 10.53
C LEU A 85 5.57 -21.69 9.27
N ARG A 86 5.83 -22.76 8.53
CA ARG A 86 6.53 -22.72 7.24
C ARG A 86 5.57 -23.01 6.10
N LEU A 87 5.61 -22.19 5.04
CA LEU A 87 5.00 -22.54 3.77
C LEU A 87 5.96 -23.37 2.91
N PRO A 88 5.45 -24.34 2.14
CA PRO A 88 6.28 -25.17 1.26
C PRO A 88 7.05 -24.34 0.24
N GLY A 89 8.29 -24.70 0.00
CA GLY A 89 9.14 -24.10 -1.04
C GLY A 89 10.02 -22.94 -0.57
N ASN A 90 9.95 -22.53 0.71
CA ASN A 90 10.82 -21.49 1.30
C ASN A 90 10.84 -20.16 0.51
N ARG A 91 9.70 -19.74 0.03
CA ARG A 91 9.54 -18.55 -0.83
C ARG A 91 9.13 -17.33 -0.02
N PRO A 92 9.46 -16.11 -0.47
CA PRO A 92 9.00 -14.89 0.18
C PRO A 92 7.47 -14.86 0.31
N ILE A 93 6.98 -14.57 1.51
CA ILE A 93 5.56 -14.47 1.81
C ILE A 93 5.16 -13.00 1.84
N ALA A 94 4.22 -12.61 0.98
CA ALA A 94 3.65 -11.26 0.95
C ALA A 94 2.92 -10.90 2.26
N THR A 95 2.58 -9.62 2.42
CA THR A 95 1.76 -9.15 3.56
C THR A 95 0.50 -10.02 3.69
N PRO A 96 0.27 -10.67 4.84
CA PRO A 96 -0.96 -11.41 5.06
C PRO A 96 -2.18 -10.48 5.03
N ALA A 97 -3.30 -10.96 4.47
CA ALA A 97 -4.59 -10.29 4.62
C ALA A 97 -5.39 -10.96 5.75
N TYR A 98 -6.21 -10.20 6.45
CA TYR A 98 -7.02 -10.71 7.56
C TYR A 98 -8.49 -10.31 7.41
N ALA A 99 -9.37 -11.26 7.64
CA ALA A 99 -10.78 -11.03 7.92
C ALA A 99 -11.36 -12.21 8.74
N ASP A 100 -12.38 -11.93 9.53
CA ASP A 100 -13.20 -12.89 10.25
C ASP A 100 -12.43 -14.02 10.97
N GLY A 101 -11.27 -13.70 11.57
CA GLY A 101 -10.45 -14.67 12.29
C GLY A 101 -9.49 -15.49 11.41
N LEU A 102 -9.43 -15.23 10.11
CA LEU A 102 -8.57 -15.91 9.16
C LEU A 102 -7.47 -14.99 8.62
N LEU A 103 -6.28 -15.55 8.41
CA LEU A 103 -5.18 -14.96 7.67
C LEU A 103 -5.11 -15.60 6.28
N PHE A 104 -5.14 -14.80 5.24
CA PHE A 104 -5.05 -15.22 3.85
C PHE A 104 -3.65 -14.97 3.32
N VAL A 105 -3.02 -16.01 2.77
CA VAL A 105 -1.61 -15.96 2.42
C VAL A 105 -1.33 -16.73 1.14
N GLY A 106 -0.72 -16.08 0.17
CA GLY A 106 -0.17 -16.74 -1.01
C GLY A 106 1.09 -17.53 -0.68
N GLY A 107 1.31 -18.63 -1.38
CA GLY A 107 2.49 -19.50 -1.19
C GLY A 107 3.81 -18.87 -1.70
N GLY A 108 3.76 -17.65 -2.21
CA GLY A 108 4.90 -16.90 -2.76
C GLY A 108 5.18 -17.21 -4.22
N TYR A 109 6.12 -16.46 -4.79
CA TYR A 109 6.51 -16.53 -6.20
C TYR A 109 6.83 -17.97 -6.64
N GLY A 110 6.26 -18.42 -7.76
CA GLY A 110 6.40 -19.78 -8.27
C GLY A 110 5.68 -20.86 -7.44
N SER A 111 4.80 -20.51 -6.50
CA SER A 111 3.93 -21.46 -5.78
C SER A 111 2.56 -21.52 -6.42
N HIS A 112 2.01 -22.72 -6.56
CA HIS A 112 0.64 -22.94 -7.01
C HIS A 112 -0.34 -23.12 -5.84
N ALA A 113 -0.11 -22.45 -4.72
CA ALA A 113 -0.96 -22.63 -3.55
C ALA A 113 -1.32 -21.32 -2.86
N PHE A 114 -2.57 -21.23 -2.43
CA PHE A 114 -3.08 -20.15 -1.59
C PHE A 114 -3.77 -20.74 -0.36
N TYR A 115 -3.60 -20.08 0.79
CA TYR A 115 -3.96 -20.62 2.10
C TYR A 115 -4.81 -19.67 2.90
N ALA A 116 -5.68 -20.22 3.75
CA ALA A 116 -6.25 -19.52 4.89
C ALA A 116 -5.86 -20.25 6.19
N PHE A 117 -5.39 -19.48 7.17
CA PHE A 117 -5.00 -19.94 8.49
C PHE A 117 -5.86 -19.27 9.55
N LYS A 118 -6.19 -19.99 10.62
CA LYS A 118 -6.77 -19.38 11.82
C LYS A 118 -5.75 -18.43 12.45
N ALA A 119 -6.06 -17.15 12.55
CA ALA A 119 -5.12 -16.12 13.00
C ALA A 119 -4.57 -16.37 14.41
N LYS A 120 -5.37 -16.96 15.31
CA LYS A 120 -4.98 -17.25 16.70
C LYS A 120 -4.01 -18.42 16.84
N THR A 121 -4.11 -19.45 15.97
CA THR A 121 -3.38 -20.72 16.16
C THR A 121 -2.43 -21.07 15.04
N GLY A 122 -2.54 -20.44 13.88
CA GLY A 122 -1.83 -20.82 12.67
C GLY A 122 -2.30 -22.13 12.02
N GLU A 123 -3.40 -22.76 12.54
CA GLU A 123 -3.99 -23.95 11.91
C GLU A 123 -4.59 -23.60 10.55
N ILE A 124 -4.42 -24.52 9.59
CA ILE A 124 -5.05 -24.38 8.27
C ILE A 124 -6.57 -24.44 8.41
N ALA A 125 -7.26 -23.41 7.90
CA ALA A 125 -8.70 -23.43 7.70
C ALA A 125 -9.04 -24.07 6.35
N TRP A 126 -8.37 -23.66 5.29
CA TRP A 126 -8.45 -24.24 3.96
C TRP A 126 -7.21 -23.95 3.12
N LYS A 127 -7.04 -24.71 2.05
CA LYS A 127 -6.00 -24.55 1.04
C LYS A 127 -6.61 -24.77 -0.33
N ILE A 128 -6.18 -23.98 -1.31
CA ILE A 128 -6.49 -24.22 -2.71
C ILE A 128 -5.20 -24.33 -3.53
N ASN A 129 -5.28 -25.03 -4.66
CA ASN A 129 -4.27 -25.00 -5.69
C ASN A 129 -4.72 -24.02 -6.78
N THR A 130 -3.85 -23.12 -7.17
CA THR A 130 -4.10 -22.14 -8.22
C THR A 130 -3.72 -22.73 -9.59
N SER A 131 -4.44 -22.31 -10.61
CA SER A 131 -4.14 -22.72 -12.02
C SER A 131 -2.81 -22.15 -12.51
N ASP A 132 -2.37 -21.05 -11.89
CA ASP A 132 -1.18 -20.30 -12.21
C ASP A 132 -0.36 -20.08 -10.93
N ASP A 133 0.91 -19.76 -11.05
CA ASP A 133 1.82 -19.67 -9.90
C ASP A 133 1.95 -18.24 -9.32
N GLY A 134 2.67 -18.12 -8.21
CA GLY A 134 2.99 -16.86 -7.56
C GLY A 134 1.80 -16.04 -7.06
N PRO A 135 0.83 -16.62 -6.29
CA PRO A 135 -0.27 -15.84 -5.75
C PRO A 135 0.23 -14.72 -4.83
N THR A 136 -0.30 -13.51 -5.06
CA THR A 136 0.10 -12.27 -4.38
C THR A 136 -0.57 -12.13 -2.99
N ALA A 137 -0.40 -10.95 -2.38
CA ALA A 137 -1.22 -10.55 -1.24
C ALA A 137 -2.69 -10.41 -1.67
N ALA A 138 -3.59 -10.84 -0.80
CA ALA A 138 -5.01 -10.78 -1.05
C ALA A 138 -5.65 -9.50 -0.52
N VAL A 139 -6.84 -9.20 -1.05
CA VAL A 139 -7.81 -8.28 -0.49
C VAL A 139 -9.08 -9.04 -0.13
N VAL A 140 -9.75 -8.63 0.95
CA VAL A 140 -10.92 -9.33 1.49
C VAL A 140 -12.03 -8.34 1.74
N ASP A 141 -13.21 -8.58 1.18
CA ASP A 141 -14.40 -7.78 1.44
C ASP A 141 -15.67 -8.56 1.12
N GLY A 142 -16.71 -8.37 1.95
CA GLY A 142 -18.04 -8.92 1.71
C GLY A 142 -18.13 -10.45 1.59
N GLY A 143 -17.22 -11.20 2.22
CA GLY A 143 -17.20 -12.67 2.16
C GLY A 143 -16.41 -13.21 0.96
N TYR A 144 -15.68 -12.37 0.24
CA TYR A 144 -14.83 -12.72 -0.89
C TYR A 144 -13.38 -12.42 -0.60
N VAL A 145 -12.49 -13.30 -1.02
CA VAL A 145 -11.05 -13.10 -1.06
C VAL A 145 -10.62 -13.01 -2.51
N ALA A 146 -9.96 -11.93 -2.87
CA ALA A 146 -9.42 -11.73 -4.21
C ALA A 146 -7.91 -11.57 -4.19
N PHE A 147 -7.23 -12.22 -5.09
CA PHE A 147 -5.80 -12.11 -5.32
C PHE A 147 -5.50 -12.37 -6.79
N ASN A 148 -4.32 -12.05 -7.22
CA ASN A 148 -3.84 -12.40 -8.54
C ASN A 148 -2.54 -13.21 -8.45
N THR A 149 -2.15 -13.78 -9.58
CA THR A 149 -0.99 -14.64 -9.72
C THR A 149 0.08 -13.97 -10.56
N GLU A 150 1.23 -14.60 -10.70
CA GLU A 150 2.39 -14.07 -11.41
C GLU A 150 2.10 -13.69 -12.85
N SER A 151 1.36 -14.52 -13.58
CA SER A 151 0.92 -14.20 -14.96
C SER A 151 -0.46 -13.54 -15.00
N CYS A 152 -0.79 -12.77 -13.96
CA CYS A 152 -2.01 -11.97 -13.85
C CYS A 152 -3.32 -12.74 -14.04
N THR A 153 -3.42 -13.94 -13.50
CA THR A 153 -4.72 -14.59 -13.31
C THR A 153 -5.36 -14.04 -12.04
N VAL A 154 -6.46 -13.33 -12.19
CA VAL A 154 -7.28 -12.88 -11.05
C VAL A 154 -8.12 -14.05 -10.58
N ILE A 155 -8.11 -14.30 -9.29
CA ILE A 155 -8.87 -15.38 -8.66
C ILE A 155 -9.68 -14.79 -7.51
N VAL A 156 -11.00 -15.07 -7.52
CA VAL A 156 -11.90 -14.71 -6.42
C VAL A 156 -12.46 -16.00 -5.83
N VAL A 157 -12.34 -16.11 -4.51
CA VAL A 157 -12.79 -17.28 -3.75
C VAL A 157 -13.74 -16.87 -2.63
N ASP A 158 -14.57 -17.81 -2.22
CA ASP A 158 -15.36 -17.68 -0.99
C ASP A 158 -14.44 -17.65 0.23
N GLU A 159 -14.62 -16.68 1.09
CA GLU A 159 -13.74 -16.40 2.24
C GLU A 159 -13.65 -17.57 3.21
N LYS A 160 -14.78 -18.27 3.48
CA LYS A 160 -14.85 -19.31 4.51
C LYS A 160 -14.39 -20.67 4.03
N THR A 161 -14.54 -20.95 2.74
CA THR A 161 -14.33 -22.29 2.18
C THR A 161 -13.17 -22.38 1.20
N GLY A 162 -12.68 -21.24 0.68
CA GLY A 162 -11.71 -21.22 -0.40
C GLY A 162 -12.25 -21.67 -1.76
N LYS A 163 -13.56 -21.90 -1.88
CA LYS A 163 -14.16 -22.31 -3.15
C LYS A 163 -14.00 -21.19 -4.17
N VAL A 164 -13.40 -21.49 -5.33
CA VAL A 164 -13.29 -20.54 -6.44
C VAL A 164 -14.68 -20.15 -6.92
N ILE A 165 -14.96 -18.85 -6.90
CA ILE A 165 -16.19 -18.24 -7.42
C ILE A 165 -16.01 -17.99 -8.92
N TRP A 166 -14.93 -17.31 -9.27
CA TRP A 166 -14.51 -17.08 -10.64
C TRP A 166 -12.99 -16.84 -10.71
N GLN A 167 -12.44 -17.00 -11.91
CA GLN A 167 -11.05 -16.63 -12.22
C GLN A 167 -10.94 -16.21 -13.68
N GLU A 168 -10.01 -15.32 -13.98
CA GLU A 168 -9.73 -14.83 -15.33
C GLU A 168 -8.25 -14.52 -15.50
N TRP A 169 -7.67 -14.99 -16.61
CA TRP A 169 -6.31 -14.63 -16.99
C TRP A 169 -6.31 -13.34 -17.80
N LEU A 170 -5.59 -12.31 -17.32
CA LEU A 170 -5.53 -10.97 -17.91
C LEU A 170 -4.24 -10.68 -18.66
N GLY A 171 -3.23 -11.52 -18.57
CA GLY A 171 -1.94 -11.34 -19.24
C GLY A 171 -0.74 -11.43 -18.32
N ASP A 172 0.47 -11.31 -18.85
CA ASP A 172 1.75 -11.51 -18.18
C ASP A 172 2.70 -10.34 -18.51
N PRO A 173 3.50 -9.82 -17.58
CA PRO A 173 3.69 -10.19 -16.19
C PRO A 173 2.82 -9.37 -15.22
N LEU A 174 2.61 -9.92 -14.01
CA LEU A 174 2.02 -9.22 -12.89
C LEU A 174 3.01 -8.29 -12.21
N MET A 175 2.56 -7.10 -11.85
CA MET A 175 3.32 -6.14 -11.04
C MET A 175 2.54 -5.56 -9.86
N SER A 176 1.20 -5.53 -9.89
CA SER A 176 0.36 -4.91 -8.88
C SER A 176 -0.66 -5.88 -8.28
N GLN A 177 -1.15 -5.54 -7.09
CA GLN A 177 -2.21 -6.26 -6.39
C GLN A 177 -3.57 -5.66 -6.72
N PRO A 178 -4.67 -6.42 -6.57
CA PRO A 178 -6.02 -5.88 -6.71
C PRO A 178 -6.42 -5.00 -5.52
N ALA A 179 -7.46 -4.17 -5.71
CA ALA A 179 -8.18 -3.48 -4.65
C ALA A 179 -9.68 -3.78 -4.76
N ILE A 180 -10.41 -3.77 -3.64
CA ILE A 180 -11.86 -3.97 -3.61
C ILE A 180 -12.53 -2.76 -2.96
N SER A 181 -13.60 -2.27 -3.56
CA SER A 181 -14.48 -1.30 -2.92
C SER A 181 -15.89 -1.39 -3.50
N ASN A 182 -16.91 -1.30 -2.63
CA ASN A 182 -18.32 -1.27 -3.01
C ASN A 182 -18.74 -2.40 -3.96
N GLY A 183 -18.24 -3.62 -3.72
CA GLY A 183 -18.54 -4.79 -4.56
C GLY A 183 -17.87 -4.82 -5.92
N HIS A 184 -16.93 -3.92 -6.17
CA HIS A 184 -16.09 -3.88 -7.38
C HIS A 184 -14.65 -4.24 -7.04
N LEU A 185 -14.00 -4.97 -7.93
CA LEU A 185 -12.56 -5.25 -7.89
C LEU A 185 -11.87 -4.41 -8.96
N PHE A 186 -10.75 -3.79 -8.59
CA PHE A 186 -9.91 -2.96 -9.45
C PHE A 186 -8.52 -3.56 -9.55
N ILE A 187 -8.01 -3.70 -10.79
CA ILE A 187 -6.70 -4.29 -11.04
C ILE A 187 -6.06 -3.70 -12.29
N ALA A 188 -4.74 -3.48 -12.24
CA ALA A 188 -3.97 -3.16 -13.45
C ALA A 188 -3.49 -4.44 -14.13
N TYR A 189 -3.43 -4.44 -15.46
CA TYR A 189 -3.01 -5.59 -16.25
C TYR A 189 -2.41 -5.20 -17.62
N PRO A 190 -1.57 -6.07 -18.22
CA PRO A 190 -0.97 -5.84 -19.55
C PRO A 190 -1.93 -6.25 -20.66
N ALA A 191 -2.77 -5.34 -21.14
CA ALA A 191 -3.85 -5.59 -22.09
C ALA A 191 -3.38 -6.19 -23.45
N GLY A 192 -2.12 -5.94 -23.83
CA GLY A 192 -1.57 -6.43 -25.11
C GLY A 192 -1.37 -7.95 -25.18
N GLN A 193 -1.53 -8.66 -24.06
CA GLN A 193 -1.28 -10.12 -24.00
C GLN A 193 -2.52 -10.94 -23.62
N HIS A 194 -3.68 -10.34 -23.53
CA HIS A 194 -4.92 -11.04 -23.17
C HIS A 194 -5.16 -12.27 -24.09
N ASN A 195 -5.29 -13.45 -23.49
CA ASN A 195 -5.52 -14.70 -24.22
C ASN A 195 -7.03 -14.97 -24.32
N PRO A 196 -7.63 -14.82 -25.50
CA PRO A 196 -9.06 -15.01 -25.69
C PRO A 196 -9.54 -16.45 -25.43
N LYS A 197 -8.64 -17.43 -25.32
CA LYS A 197 -8.99 -18.84 -25.04
C LYS A 197 -9.33 -19.08 -23.55
N HIS A 198 -8.95 -18.19 -22.66
CA HIS A 198 -9.19 -18.31 -21.23
C HIS A 198 -10.23 -17.31 -20.70
N SER A 199 -10.67 -16.39 -21.54
CA SER A 199 -11.76 -15.46 -21.21
C SER A 199 -13.11 -16.15 -21.48
N SER A 200 -13.99 -16.15 -20.49
CA SER A 200 -15.38 -16.58 -20.66
C SER A 200 -16.19 -15.64 -21.57
N GLN A 201 -15.61 -14.52 -21.95
CA GLN A 201 -16.18 -13.54 -22.86
C GLN A 201 -15.38 -13.49 -24.15
N GLN A 202 -16.07 -13.37 -25.28
CA GLN A 202 -15.45 -13.17 -26.57
C GLN A 202 -14.68 -11.84 -26.56
N ALA A 203 -13.37 -11.90 -26.35
CA ALA A 203 -12.53 -10.72 -26.52
C ALA A 203 -12.67 -10.19 -27.96
N PRO A 204 -12.74 -8.86 -28.15
CA PRO A 204 -12.72 -8.29 -29.48
C PRO A 204 -11.47 -8.79 -30.22
N LYS A 205 -11.59 -9.12 -31.50
CA LYS A 205 -10.45 -9.52 -32.37
C LYS A 205 -9.44 -8.38 -32.37
N LEU A 206 -8.44 -8.46 -31.51
CA LEU A 206 -7.30 -7.54 -31.52
C LEU A 206 -6.47 -7.82 -32.77
N THR A 207 -6.58 -6.96 -33.76
CA THR A 207 -5.84 -7.06 -35.03
C THR A 207 -4.37 -6.66 -34.95
N LYS A 208 -3.95 -6.00 -33.82
CA LYS A 208 -2.55 -5.74 -33.46
C LYS A 208 -2.41 -5.75 -31.96
N VAL A 209 -1.71 -6.73 -31.43
CA VAL A 209 -1.28 -6.75 -30.03
C VAL A 209 -0.21 -5.69 -29.85
N ARG A 210 -0.55 -4.58 -29.18
CA ARG A 210 0.45 -3.61 -28.70
C ARG A 210 0.92 -4.12 -27.34
N THR A 211 2.19 -4.41 -27.28
CA THR A 211 2.84 -5.04 -26.13
C THR A 211 3.17 -4.06 -24.99
N ASP A 212 2.89 -2.79 -25.21
CA ASP A 212 3.10 -1.67 -24.30
C ASP A 212 1.81 -1.09 -23.69
N ASP A 213 0.66 -1.71 -23.97
CA ASP A 213 -0.63 -1.24 -23.45
C ASP A 213 -0.89 -1.81 -22.06
N TYR A 214 -1.08 -0.93 -21.08
CA TYR A 214 -1.55 -1.25 -19.72
C TYR A 214 -2.93 -0.69 -19.53
N ARG A 215 -3.74 -1.41 -18.78
CA ARG A 215 -5.08 -0.95 -18.40
C ARG A 215 -5.34 -1.14 -16.91
N LEU A 216 -6.14 -0.24 -16.39
CA LEU A 216 -6.86 -0.43 -15.14
C LEU A 216 -8.25 -0.95 -15.49
N LEU A 217 -8.61 -2.08 -14.90
CA LEU A 217 -9.88 -2.77 -15.11
C LEU A 217 -10.71 -2.69 -13.83
N ALA A 218 -12.01 -2.47 -13.96
CA ALA A 218 -13.00 -2.70 -12.91
C ALA A 218 -13.91 -3.85 -13.29
N VAL A 219 -14.12 -4.77 -12.35
CA VAL A 219 -15.05 -5.88 -12.49
C VAL A 219 -16.02 -5.93 -11.31
N ASP A 220 -17.20 -6.47 -11.54
CA ASP A 220 -18.10 -6.87 -10.45
C ASP A 220 -17.45 -8.01 -9.66
N LEU A 221 -17.23 -7.79 -8.36
CA LEU A 221 -16.50 -8.73 -7.49
C LEU A 221 -17.12 -10.11 -7.44
N LYS A 222 -18.45 -10.18 -7.47
CA LYS A 222 -19.19 -11.43 -7.32
C LYS A 222 -19.23 -12.25 -8.60
N THR A 223 -19.28 -11.61 -9.76
CA THR A 223 -19.51 -12.27 -11.05
C THR A 223 -18.33 -12.28 -11.98
N GLY A 224 -17.32 -11.41 -11.76
CA GLY A 224 -16.22 -11.19 -12.68
C GLY A 224 -16.62 -10.41 -13.95
N HIS A 225 -17.84 -9.86 -14.01
CA HIS A 225 -18.29 -9.11 -15.17
C HIS A 225 -17.50 -7.79 -15.29
N HIS A 226 -16.91 -7.53 -16.46
CA HIS A 226 -16.17 -6.31 -16.75
C HIS A 226 -17.12 -5.11 -16.79
N LEU A 227 -16.83 -4.09 -15.96
CA LEU A 227 -17.61 -2.87 -15.86
C LEU A 227 -17.03 -1.79 -16.77
N TRP A 228 -15.72 -1.58 -16.69
CA TRP A 228 -14.99 -0.63 -17.54
C TRP A 228 -13.49 -0.95 -17.54
N GLU A 229 -12.81 -0.45 -18.57
CA GLU A 229 -11.36 -0.47 -18.72
C GLU A 229 -10.84 0.93 -19.07
N GLN A 230 -9.69 1.30 -18.53
CA GLN A 230 -9.04 2.58 -18.78
C GLN A 230 -7.55 2.38 -19.05
N ASP A 231 -7.05 2.94 -20.15
CA ASP A 231 -5.63 2.92 -20.48
C ASP A 231 -4.80 3.70 -19.47
N ILE A 232 -3.71 3.11 -18.99
CA ILE A 232 -2.72 3.70 -18.10
C ILE A 232 -1.31 3.60 -18.70
N PRO A 233 -0.36 4.48 -18.30
CA PRO A 233 0.97 4.53 -18.97
C PRO A 233 1.81 3.28 -18.82
N THR A 234 1.82 2.69 -17.62
CA THR A 234 2.52 1.46 -17.25
C THR A 234 1.75 0.79 -16.12
N ASP A 235 2.25 -0.34 -15.62
CA ASP A 235 1.68 -0.97 -14.46
C ASP A 235 1.72 -0.07 -13.22
N VAL A 236 0.88 -0.39 -12.23
CA VAL A 236 0.67 0.38 -11.01
C VAL A 236 1.64 -0.07 -9.93
N ILE A 237 2.25 0.87 -9.22
CA ILE A 237 3.06 0.59 -8.04
C ILE A 237 2.16 0.05 -6.92
N SER A 238 2.45 -1.17 -6.49
CA SER A 238 1.80 -1.92 -5.42
C SER A 238 0.33 -2.26 -5.71
N ALA A 239 -0.57 -1.29 -5.69
CA ALA A 239 -2.00 -1.50 -5.91
C ALA A 239 -2.74 -0.20 -6.22
N PRO A 240 -3.92 -0.25 -6.83
CA PRO A 240 -4.87 0.86 -6.82
C PRO A 240 -5.28 1.21 -5.40
N VAL A 241 -5.54 2.48 -5.14
CA VAL A 241 -6.05 2.99 -3.87
C VAL A 241 -7.43 3.58 -4.11
N VAL A 242 -8.43 3.06 -3.40
CA VAL A 242 -9.82 3.50 -3.58
C VAL A 242 -10.27 4.31 -2.38
N LYS A 243 -10.90 5.46 -2.62
CA LYS A 243 -11.55 6.24 -1.57
C LYS A 243 -12.85 6.86 -2.10
N ALA A 244 -13.95 6.47 -1.48
CA ALA A 244 -15.29 6.84 -1.91
C ALA A 244 -15.53 6.51 -3.40
N GLU A 245 -15.81 7.52 -4.23
CA GLU A 245 -16.08 7.37 -5.65
C GLU A 245 -14.82 7.50 -6.53
N TYR A 246 -13.62 7.52 -5.95
CA TYR A 246 -12.39 7.79 -6.69
C TYR A 246 -11.35 6.69 -6.53
N ILE A 247 -10.60 6.46 -7.61
CA ILE A 247 -9.44 5.59 -7.63
C ILE A 247 -8.21 6.44 -7.89
N TYR A 248 -7.16 6.19 -7.12
CA TYR A 248 -5.86 6.83 -7.30
C TYR A 248 -4.81 5.75 -7.58
N VAL A 249 -4.00 5.97 -8.60
CA VAL A 249 -2.91 5.09 -8.95
C VAL A 249 -1.62 5.88 -9.18
N THR A 250 -0.50 5.25 -8.89
CA THR A 250 0.83 5.68 -9.33
C THR A 250 1.42 4.59 -10.19
N CYS A 251 1.82 4.93 -11.39
CA CYS A 251 2.45 4.00 -12.32
C CYS A 251 3.96 3.93 -12.09
N PHE A 252 4.60 2.84 -12.53
CA PHE A 252 6.05 2.65 -12.38
C PHE A 252 6.90 3.71 -13.09
N ASP A 253 6.36 4.39 -14.12
CA ASP A 253 7.00 5.54 -14.76
C ASP A 253 6.91 6.85 -13.93
N GLY A 254 6.31 6.81 -12.74
CA GLY A 254 6.11 7.95 -11.86
C GLY A 254 4.87 8.79 -12.16
N THR A 255 4.08 8.41 -13.19
CA THR A 255 2.80 9.07 -13.50
C THR A 255 1.76 8.73 -12.44
N SER A 256 1.03 9.73 -11.97
CA SER A 256 -0.10 9.55 -11.05
C SER A 256 -1.41 9.93 -11.73
N LEU A 257 -2.49 9.20 -11.43
CA LEU A 257 -3.82 9.44 -11.97
C LEU A 257 -4.87 9.40 -10.85
N ALA A 258 -5.96 10.14 -11.06
CA ALA A 258 -7.22 9.92 -10.37
C ALA A 258 -8.30 9.60 -11.40
N LEU A 259 -9.15 8.63 -11.06
CA LEU A 259 -10.24 8.17 -11.89
C LEU A 259 -11.55 8.15 -11.07
N ASP A 260 -12.66 8.31 -11.75
CA ASP A 260 -13.98 8.00 -11.22
C ASP A 260 -14.14 6.47 -11.15
N ALA A 261 -14.47 5.95 -9.97
CA ALA A 261 -14.50 4.51 -9.73
C ALA A 261 -15.65 3.80 -10.45
N SER A 262 -16.73 4.51 -10.74
CA SER A 262 -17.91 3.94 -11.39
C SER A 262 -17.79 3.87 -12.92
N THR A 263 -17.01 4.76 -13.52
CA THR A 263 -16.94 4.92 -14.99
C THR A 263 -15.55 4.71 -15.57
N GLY A 264 -14.51 4.70 -14.74
CA GLY A 264 -13.11 4.67 -15.21
C GLY A 264 -12.63 6.00 -15.83
N ARG A 265 -13.48 7.04 -15.86
CA ARG A 265 -13.12 8.33 -16.45
C ARG A 265 -11.97 8.98 -15.68
N VAL A 266 -10.89 9.32 -16.38
CA VAL A 266 -9.76 10.04 -15.81
C VAL A 266 -10.18 11.46 -15.43
N LEU A 267 -10.03 11.81 -14.15
CA LEU A 267 -10.25 13.15 -13.60
C LEU A 267 -9.02 14.03 -13.83
N TRP A 268 -7.86 13.50 -13.48
CA TRP A 268 -6.58 14.13 -13.76
C TRP A 268 -5.48 13.08 -13.96
N LYS A 269 -4.46 13.47 -14.72
CA LYS A 269 -3.24 12.68 -14.97
C LYS A 269 -2.04 13.61 -14.83
N LYS A 270 -1.09 13.23 -14.00
CA LYS A 270 0.11 14.01 -13.72
C LYS A 270 1.34 13.15 -13.96
N LYS A 271 2.10 13.48 -15.00
CA LYS A 271 3.43 12.91 -15.20
C LYS A 271 4.36 13.45 -14.11
N GLY A 272 5.14 12.58 -13.50
CA GLY A 272 5.98 12.99 -12.37
C GLY A 272 7.05 11.96 -12.03
N THR A 273 7.47 12.01 -10.78
CA THR A 273 8.55 11.19 -10.20
C THR A 273 8.06 10.47 -8.94
N ALA A 274 6.79 10.10 -8.92
CA ALA A 274 6.22 9.39 -7.79
C ALA A 274 6.82 7.99 -7.67
N THR A 275 7.17 7.58 -6.45
CA THR A 275 7.92 6.36 -6.12
C THR A 275 7.16 5.40 -5.24
N SER A 276 5.93 5.73 -4.85
CA SER A 276 5.07 4.88 -4.03
C SER A 276 3.61 4.92 -4.49
N ALA A 277 2.83 3.92 -4.10
CA ALA A 277 1.38 4.01 -4.19
C ALA A 277 0.87 5.23 -3.41
N PRO A 278 -0.24 5.85 -3.85
CA PRO A 278 -0.81 7.01 -3.18
C PRO A 278 -1.44 6.64 -1.83
N LEU A 279 -1.65 7.67 -1.00
CA LEU A 279 -2.47 7.60 0.20
C LEU A 279 -3.50 8.74 0.15
N ALA A 280 -4.78 8.45 0.26
CA ALA A 280 -5.84 9.46 0.21
C ALA A 280 -6.27 9.90 1.61
N VAL A 281 -6.07 11.19 1.94
CA VAL A 281 -6.36 11.78 3.26
C VAL A 281 -7.20 13.05 3.10
N GLY A 282 -8.45 13.03 3.54
CA GLY A 282 -9.35 14.17 3.38
C GLY A 282 -9.54 14.54 1.91
N ASP A 283 -9.19 15.76 1.55
CA ASP A 283 -9.24 16.34 0.19
C ASP A 283 -7.90 16.28 -0.54
N GLN A 284 -6.94 15.50 -0.03
CA GLN A 284 -5.61 15.43 -0.61
C GLN A 284 -5.12 13.99 -0.80
N ILE A 285 -4.25 13.83 -1.77
CA ILE A 285 -3.47 12.64 -2.02
C ILE A 285 -2.04 12.90 -1.59
N ILE A 286 -1.48 11.97 -0.82
CA ILE A 286 -0.08 11.99 -0.41
C ILE A 286 0.68 11.00 -1.28
N LEU A 287 1.75 11.47 -1.88
CA LEU A 287 2.67 10.70 -2.71
C LEU A 287 4.08 10.87 -2.16
N THR A 288 4.90 9.85 -2.22
CA THR A 288 6.34 10.05 -2.16
C THR A 288 6.85 10.33 -3.57
N ARG A 289 7.74 11.30 -3.71
CA ARG A 289 8.35 11.70 -4.98
C ARG A 289 9.84 11.83 -4.81
N LYS A 290 10.57 11.49 -5.87
CA LYS A 290 12.00 11.72 -5.94
C LYS A 290 12.32 13.06 -6.63
N GLU A 291 13.42 13.67 -6.19
CA GLU A 291 14.06 14.81 -6.83
C GLU A 291 15.55 14.51 -6.97
N GLN A 292 16.17 15.03 -8.01
CA GLN A 292 17.60 14.93 -8.23
C GLN A 292 18.23 16.30 -8.07
N ASP A 293 19.30 16.37 -7.31
CA ASP A 293 20.12 17.56 -7.14
C ASP A 293 21.60 17.15 -7.35
N GLY A 294 22.14 17.53 -8.50
CA GLY A 294 23.45 17.09 -8.95
C GLY A 294 23.52 15.56 -9.07
N LYS A 295 24.39 14.91 -8.28
CA LYS A 295 24.55 13.46 -8.22
C LYS A 295 23.71 12.79 -7.13
N SER A 296 23.07 13.57 -6.25
CA SER A 296 22.31 13.05 -5.12
C SER A 296 20.84 12.93 -5.48
N GLN A 297 20.21 11.84 -5.04
CA GLN A 297 18.77 11.67 -5.11
C GLN A 297 18.16 11.93 -3.73
N TYR A 298 17.01 12.57 -3.77
CA TYR A 298 16.19 12.88 -2.60
C TYR A 298 14.78 12.35 -2.81
N GLU A 299 14.13 12.00 -1.74
CA GLU A 299 12.73 11.64 -1.71
C GLU A 299 12.03 12.40 -0.59
N GLY A 300 10.75 12.68 -0.76
CA GLY A 300 9.92 13.35 0.24
C GLY A 300 8.45 13.26 -0.09
N PHE A 301 7.61 13.79 0.78
CA PHE A 301 6.16 13.83 0.56
C PHE A 301 5.76 14.96 -0.37
N ALA A 302 4.86 14.66 -1.30
CA ALA A 302 4.08 15.63 -2.05
C ALA A 302 2.61 15.50 -1.65
N ARG A 303 1.96 16.63 -1.33
CA ARG A 303 0.53 16.71 -1.13
C ARG A 303 -0.12 17.25 -2.40
N VAL A 304 -1.11 16.55 -2.90
CA VAL A 304 -1.78 16.85 -4.16
C VAL A 304 -3.27 16.98 -3.90
N ASP A 305 -3.94 17.95 -4.51
CA ASP A 305 -5.39 18.05 -4.44
C ASP A 305 -6.04 16.80 -5.05
N ALA A 306 -6.95 16.17 -4.32
CA ALA A 306 -7.51 14.88 -4.69
C ALA A 306 -8.32 14.92 -5.99
N LEU A 307 -8.99 16.05 -6.28
CA LEU A 307 -9.88 16.21 -7.44
C LEU A 307 -9.23 16.92 -8.63
N LYS A 308 -8.24 17.79 -8.38
CA LYS A 308 -7.60 18.60 -9.41
C LYS A 308 -6.22 18.12 -9.81
N GLY A 309 -5.55 17.33 -8.98
CA GLY A 309 -4.17 16.91 -9.24
C GLY A 309 -3.12 18.02 -9.07
N GLU A 310 -3.48 19.14 -8.48
CA GLU A 310 -2.58 20.28 -8.24
C GLU A 310 -1.74 20.06 -6.99
N ASP A 311 -0.46 20.42 -7.04
CA ASP A 311 0.40 20.37 -5.86
C ASP A 311 -0.03 21.43 -4.84
N LYS A 312 -0.22 21.01 -3.60
CA LYS A 312 -0.55 21.91 -2.48
C LYS A 312 0.70 22.56 -1.89
N ASP A 313 1.87 21.98 -2.10
CA ASP A 313 3.16 22.47 -1.60
C ASP A 313 4.12 22.80 -2.74
N LYS A 314 4.92 23.84 -2.57
CA LYS A 314 5.96 24.24 -3.55
C LYS A 314 7.18 23.31 -3.53
N GLN A 315 7.40 22.60 -2.42
CA GLN A 315 8.55 21.73 -2.21
C GLN A 315 8.10 20.43 -1.55
N LEU A 316 8.89 19.36 -1.70
CA LEU A 316 8.65 18.11 -0.98
C LEU A 316 8.85 18.33 0.52
N LEU A 317 7.95 17.72 1.30
CA LEU A 317 7.99 17.72 2.76
C LEU A 317 8.84 16.55 3.26
N ALA A 318 9.45 16.68 4.44
CA ALA A 318 10.32 15.66 5.04
C ALA A 318 11.35 15.09 4.05
N LYS A 319 11.93 15.94 3.21
CA LYS A 319 12.89 15.58 2.17
C LYS A 319 14.17 15.00 2.79
N GLY A 320 14.50 13.77 2.44
CA GLY A 320 15.71 13.07 2.84
C GLY A 320 16.48 12.51 1.66
N ARG A 321 17.76 12.16 1.85
CA ARG A 321 18.54 11.46 0.82
C ARG A 321 17.96 10.08 0.53
N ALA A 322 17.90 9.72 -0.74
CA ALA A 322 17.30 8.50 -1.24
C ALA A 322 18.21 7.81 -2.27
N ASP A 323 19.49 7.66 -1.93
CA ASP A 323 20.47 7.04 -2.83
C ASP A 323 20.13 5.57 -3.14
N TYR A 324 19.24 4.95 -2.36
CA TYR A 324 18.69 3.62 -2.63
C TYR A 324 17.80 3.59 -3.89
N LEU A 325 17.32 4.74 -4.36
CA LEU A 325 16.59 4.88 -5.62
C LEU A 325 17.51 5.15 -6.81
N ALA A 326 18.83 5.25 -6.60
CA ALA A 326 19.78 5.53 -7.67
C ALA A 326 19.94 4.35 -8.62
N LYS A 327 20.08 4.68 -9.92
CA LYS A 327 20.28 3.68 -10.97
C LYS A 327 21.46 2.76 -10.68
N GLY A 328 21.20 1.47 -10.73
CA GLY A 328 22.03 0.46 -11.36
C GLY A 328 23.46 0.25 -10.93
N GLU A 329 23.91 0.61 -9.75
CA GLU A 329 25.16 0.06 -9.23
C GLU A 329 24.90 -1.27 -8.47
N GLY A 330 24.19 -2.20 -9.09
CA GLY A 330 24.24 -3.66 -8.88
C GLY A 330 24.14 -4.21 -7.46
N ARG A 331 23.81 -3.39 -6.47
CA ARG A 331 23.67 -3.82 -5.07
C ARG A 331 22.25 -3.57 -4.60
N GLY A 332 21.44 -4.54 -4.94
CA GLY A 332 20.03 -4.55 -4.67
C GLY A 332 19.68 -4.17 -3.25
N SER A 333 18.59 -3.41 -3.13
CA SER A 333 17.91 -3.32 -1.85
C SER A 333 17.70 -4.74 -1.32
N ALA A 334 17.74 -4.95 -0.02
CA ALA A 334 17.48 -6.24 0.60
C ALA A 334 16.14 -6.87 0.17
N LEU A 335 15.20 -6.04 -0.33
CA LEU A 335 13.96 -6.42 -0.98
C LEU A 335 14.18 -7.26 -2.25
N ALA A 336 15.24 -6.96 -3.04
CA ALA A 336 15.56 -7.68 -4.26
C ALA A 336 16.30 -9.01 -4.01
N ILE A 337 16.99 -9.17 -2.89
CA ILE A 337 17.83 -10.37 -2.65
C ILE A 337 16.98 -11.62 -2.49
N GLY A 338 15.80 -11.53 -1.89
CA GLY A 338 14.86 -12.66 -1.79
C GLY A 338 14.24 -13.02 -3.13
N ALA A 339 13.90 -12.01 -3.93
CA ALA A 339 13.33 -12.16 -5.26
C ALA A 339 14.39 -12.58 -6.31
N GLN A 340 15.62 -12.10 -6.19
CA GLN A 340 16.69 -12.37 -7.15
C GLN A 340 17.13 -13.83 -7.19
N LYS A 341 17.06 -14.57 -6.07
CA LYS A 341 17.29 -16.02 -6.06
C LYS A 341 16.17 -16.81 -6.74
N SER A 342 14.96 -16.30 -6.80
CA SER A 342 13.84 -16.89 -7.54
C SER A 342 13.78 -16.44 -9.00
N LEU A 343 14.40 -15.32 -9.36
CA LEU A 343 14.48 -14.74 -10.69
C LEU A 343 15.67 -15.24 -11.53
N ASP A 344 16.57 -16.03 -10.96
CA ASP A 344 17.56 -16.81 -11.72
C ASP A 344 16.88 -17.94 -12.54
N MET A 345 15.58 -17.99 -12.48
CA MET A 345 14.74 -18.76 -13.35
C MET A 345 14.54 -17.96 -14.63
N SER A 346 15.05 -18.47 -15.71
CA SER A 346 14.87 -18.19 -17.13
C SER A 346 13.41 -17.98 -17.60
N VAL A 347 12.59 -17.29 -16.84
CA VAL A 347 11.21 -16.99 -17.20
C VAL A 347 11.20 -15.71 -18.01
N GLY A 348 11.14 -15.88 -19.31
CA GLY A 348 10.44 -15.05 -20.27
C GLY A 348 10.58 -13.53 -20.30
N PHE A 349 11.49 -12.91 -19.55
CA PHE A 349 11.79 -11.47 -19.66
C PHE A 349 12.48 -11.09 -20.99
N GLY A 350 12.58 -12.01 -21.91
CA GLY A 350 13.18 -11.80 -23.22
C GLY A 350 12.27 -11.13 -24.27
N SER A 351 11.04 -10.77 -23.95
CA SER A 351 10.20 -10.03 -24.88
C SER A 351 10.47 -8.52 -24.81
N ALA A 352 10.52 -7.83 -25.94
CA ALA A 352 10.72 -6.39 -26.05
C ALA A 352 9.81 -5.54 -25.12
N PRO A 353 8.56 -5.94 -24.82
CA PRO A 353 7.68 -5.23 -23.87
C PRO A 353 8.13 -5.29 -22.42
N ALA A 354 8.62 -6.44 -21.97
CA ALA A 354 9.16 -6.59 -20.62
C ALA A 354 10.41 -5.70 -20.42
N ALA A 355 11.26 -5.60 -21.46
CA ALA A 355 12.44 -4.73 -21.43
C ALA A 355 12.06 -3.23 -21.35
N ALA A 356 11.03 -2.78 -22.05
CA ALA A 356 10.55 -1.39 -21.99
C ALA A 356 9.95 -1.05 -20.62
N LYS A 357 9.23 -1.99 -20.00
CA LYS A 357 8.69 -1.85 -18.62
C LYS A 357 9.77 -1.77 -17.57
N LEU A 358 10.75 -2.67 -17.66
CA LEU A 358 11.93 -2.66 -16.81
C LEU A 358 12.66 -1.33 -16.90
N SER A 359 12.74 -0.73 -18.11
CA SER A 359 13.38 0.59 -18.31
C SER A 359 12.65 1.72 -17.60
N ALA A 360 11.31 1.83 -17.72
CA ALA A 360 10.56 2.90 -17.06
C ALA A 360 10.60 2.76 -15.53
N ALA A 361 10.48 1.56 -15.03
CA ALA A 361 10.57 1.30 -13.60
C ALA A 361 12.00 1.49 -13.07
N ASP A 362 13.03 1.07 -13.82
CA ASP A 362 14.43 1.31 -13.50
C ASP A 362 14.72 2.81 -13.40
N GLU A 363 14.20 3.59 -14.32
CA GLU A 363 14.36 5.03 -14.30
C GLU A 363 13.71 5.70 -13.07
N ASN A 364 12.62 5.18 -12.59
CA ASN A 364 11.87 5.77 -11.49
C ASN A 364 12.16 5.15 -10.11
N VAL A 365 12.11 3.83 -10.01
CA VAL A 365 12.20 3.12 -8.71
C VAL A 365 13.44 2.22 -8.58
N GLY A 366 14.21 2.02 -9.64
CA GLY A 366 15.44 1.23 -9.68
C GLY A 366 15.25 -0.23 -10.12
N VAL A 367 16.20 -0.77 -10.90
CA VAL A 367 16.16 -2.13 -11.53
C VAL A 367 15.89 -3.24 -10.50
N ASN A 368 16.61 -3.18 -9.39
CA ASN A 368 16.49 -4.24 -8.37
C ASN A 368 15.12 -4.25 -7.67
N THR A 369 14.41 -3.13 -7.74
CA THR A 369 13.07 -3.00 -7.20
C THR A 369 12.05 -3.59 -8.15
N VAL A 370 12.31 -3.51 -9.45
CA VAL A 370 11.40 -4.01 -10.48
C VAL A 370 11.38 -5.53 -10.58
N ALA A 371 12.52 -6.17 -10.36
CA ALA A 371 12.60 -7.63 -10.31
C ALA A 371 11.73 -8.23 -9.20
N GLY A 372 11.46 -7.46 -8.12
CA GLY A 372 10.49 -7.78 -7.09
C GLY A 372 9.26 -6.89 -7.13
N GLY A 373 8.81 -6.45 -8.32
CA GLY A 373 7.77 -5.43 -8.48
C GLY A 373 6.47 -5.73 -7.78
N TRP A 374 6.06 -7.00 -7.75
CA TRP A 374 4.90 -7.47 -6.98
C TRP A 374 5.07 -7.29 -5.45
N ALA A 375 6.31 -7.17 -4.98
CA ALA A 375 6.68 -6.99 -3.58
C ALA A 375 7.06 -5.54 -3.27
N TYR A 376 7.18 -4.68 -4.28
CA TYR A 376 7.62 -3.32 -4.08
C TYR A 376 6.56 -2.49 -3.36
N GLN A 377 6.91 -1.98 -2.20
CA GLN A 377 6.04 -1.14 -1.37
C GLN A 377 6.57 0.30 -1.25
N GLY A 378 7.83 0.54 -1.56
CA GLY A 378 8.47 1.85 -1.49
C GLY A 378 8.47 2.46 -0.09
N SER A 379 8.51 3.78 -0.03
CA SER A 379 8.44 4.59 1.18
C SER A 379 7.03 5.17 1.40
N ARG A 380 5.99 4.43 1.04
CA ARG A 380 4.60 4.86 1.13
C ARG A 380 4.27 5.39 2.51
N ALA A 381 3.57 6.52 2.56
CA ALA A 381 3.05 7.06 3.80
C ALA A 381 1.88 6.23 4.37
N ALA A 382 1.76 6.24 5.68
CA ALA A 382 0.56 5.83 6.42
C ALA A 382 0.02 7.02 7.22
N TYR A 383 -1.28 7.09 7.45
CA TYR A 383 -1.94 8.22 8.11
C TYR A 383 -2.67 7.79 9.38
N SER A 384 -2.45 8.51 10.47
CA SER A 384 -3.21 8.37 11.70
C SER A 384 -3.28 9.72 12.43
N GLN A 385 -4.46 10.09 12.93
CA GLN A 385 -4.67 11.20 13.86
C GLN A 385 -4.00 12.52 13.46
N GLY A 386 -4.07 12.88 12.18
CA GLY A 386 -3.47 14.13 11.66
C GLY A 386 -1.99 14.06 11.34
N SER A 387 -1.36 12.89 11.50
CA SER A 387 0.06 12.68 11.22
C SER A 387 0.27 11.69 10.07
N LEU A 388 1.27 11.96 9.25
CA LEU A 388 1.79 11.09 8.19
C LEU A 388 3.07 10.44 8.68
N PHE A 389 3.20 9.16 8.47
CA PHE A 389 4.37 8.36 8.86
C PHE A 389 4.94 7.65 7.65
N ASN A 390 6.25 7.61 7.49
CA ASN A 390 6.90 6.73 6.53
C ASN A 390 8.27 6.24 7.01
N ALA A 391 8.71 5.15 6.40
CA ALA A 391 10.09 4.70 6.42
C ALA A 391 10.75 5.10 5.10
N GLN A 392 11.86 5.86 5.17
CA GLN A 392 12.57 6.38 4.03
C GLN A 392 14.06 6.16 4.20
N GLY A 393 14.64 5.24 3.42
CA GLY A 393 16.01 4.79 3.65
C GLY A 393 16.19 4.34 5.11
N ARG A 394 17.06 5.01 5.84
CA ARG A 394 17.31 4.76 7.27
C ARG A 394 16.56 5.71 8.22
N TYR A 395 15.59 6.46 7.74
CA TYR A 395 14.84 7.40 8.55
C TYR A 395 13.38 6.99 8.69
N LEU A 396 12.86 7.13 9.90
CA LEU A 396 11.42 7.14 10.16
C LEU A 396 10.99 8.59 10.39
N ASN A 397 9.92 8.99 9.72
CA ASN A 397 9.42 10.35 9.76
C ASN A 397 8.00 10.39 10.31
N SER A 398 7.70 11.45 11.08
CA SER A 398 6.36 11.88 11.41
C SER A 398 6.18 13.32 10.98
N VAL A 399 5.15 13.57 10.16
CA VAL A 399 4.86 14.85 9.54
C VAL A 399 3.39 15.20 9.76
N SER A 400 3.10 16.44 10.13
CA SER A 400 1.72 16.92 10.21
C SER A 400 1.05 16.92 8.84
N SER A 401 -0.09 16.28 8.70
CA SER A 401 -0.85 16.28 7.45
C SER A 401 -1.48 17.63 7.14
N LYS A 402 -1.65 18.50 8.15
CA LYS A 402 -2.29 19.81 8.03
C LYS A 402 -1.38 20.84 7.36
N ASP A 403 -0.15 20.96 7.87
CA ASP A 403 0.78 22.04 7.47
C ASP A 403 2.13 21.51 6.93
N GLY A 404 2.35 20.19 6.96
CA GLY A 404 3.58 19.57 6.50
C GLY A 404 4.76 19.73 7.47
N GLY A 405 4.51 20.25 8.67
CA GLY A 405 5.54 20.40 9.69
C GLY A 405 6.07 19.05 10.17
N GLN A 406 7.39 18.89 10.22
CA GLN A 406 8.01 17.70 10.77
C GLN A 406 7.83 17.67 12.29
N GLN A 407 7.17 16.62 12.80
CA GLN A 407 6.89 16.45 14.23
C GLN A 407 8.06 15.76 14.93
N TRP A 408 8.56 14.69 14.35
CA TRP A 408 9.79 14.02 14.76
C TRP A 408 10.40 13.23 13.61
N GLN A 409 11.69 12.94 13.74
CA GLN A 409 12.45 12.06 12.86
C GLN A 409 13.33 11.13 13.70
N ALA A 410 13.36 9.86 13.38
CA ALA A 410 14.25 8.89 14.00
C ALA A 410 15.21 8.31 12.96
N GLU A 411 16.52 8.43 13.24
CA GLU A 411 17.57 7.81 12.47
C GLU A 411 17.76 6.37 12.93
N ILE A 412 17.66 5.42 12.02
CA ILE A 412 17.95 4.03 12.28
C ILE A 412 19.46 3.82 12.20
N THR A 413 20.04 3.25 13.26
CA THR A 413 21.48 3.01 13.41
C THR A 413 21.75 1.55 13.72
N GLY A 414 23.03 1.15 13.64
CA GLY A 414 23.47 -0.23 13.89
C GLY A 414 23.94 -0.93 12.62
N LYS A 415 24.49 -2.14 12.76
CA LYS A 415 25.08 -2.92 11.66
C LYS A 415 24.08 -3.32 10.57
N ASN A 416 22.79 -3.33 10.91
CA ASN A 416 21.69 -3.67 10.00
C ASN A 416 21.05 -2.44 9.35
N ALA A 417 21.52 -1.24 9.64
CA ALA A 417 21.06 0.03 9.06
C ALA A 417 21.99 0.44 7.93
N ASP A 418 21.79 -0.10 6.72
CA ASP A 418 22.55 0.27 5.53
C ASP A 418 22.08 1.61 4.96
N GLU A 419 23.00 2.53 4.68
CA GLU A 419 22.69 3.85 4.10
C GLU A 419 22.14 3.76 2.67
N LYS A 420 22.45 2.67 1.96
CA LYS A 420 22.10 2.48 0.54
C LYS A 420 20.81 1.68 0.34
N THR A 421 20.14 1.27 1.40
CA THR A 421 18.91 0.48 1.30
C THR A 421 17.81 1.07 2.16
N GLN A 422 16.56 0.82 1.79
CA GLN A 422 15.44 1.07 2.68
C GLN A 422 15.46 0.03 3.82
N VAL A 423 15.52 0.50 5.06
CA VAL A 423 15.69 -0.39 6.22
C VAL A 423 14.38 -1.08 6.59
N PHE A 424 13.26 -0.39 6.45
CA PHE A 424 11.94 -0.89 6.80
C PHE A 424 10.94 -0.79 5.64
N ALA A 425 10.01 -1.74 5.58
CA ALA A 425 8.79 -1.63 4.80
C ALA A 425 7.91 -0.46 5.33
N PRO A 426 6.89 -0.02 4.57
CA PRO A 426 5.94 0.97 5.05
C PRO A 426 5.35 0.58 6.41
N PRO A 427 5.12 1.54 7.32
CA PRO A 427 4.61 1.23 8.64
C PRO A 427 3.16 0.73 8.59
N ALA A 428 2.82 -0.24 9.44
CA ALA A 428 1.46 -0.60 9.77
C ALA A 428 1.06 0.13 11.06
N LEU A 429 -0.09 0.81 11.09
CA LEU A 429 -0.49 1.65 12.20
C LEU A 429 -1.56 0.97 13.06
N GLY A 430 -1.22 0.71 14.33
CA GLY A 430 -2.21 0.53 15.39
C GLY A 430 -2.71 1.89 15.90
N ARG A 431 -3.36 1.90 17.03
CA ARG A 431 -3.88 3.16 17.61
C ARG A 431 -2.76 4.05 18.17
N GLU A 432 -1.85 3.51 18.96
CA GLU A 432 -0.77 4.25 19.62
C GLU A 432 0.60 4.02 18.98
N TYR A 433 0.86 2.82 18.51
CA TYR A 433 2.13 2.41 17.93
C TYR A 433 2.01 2.15 16.43
N MET A 434 3.08 2.43 15.72
CA MET A 434 3.33 1.88 14.39
C MET A 434 4.29 0.69 14.50
N TYR A 435 4.12 -0.26 13.58
CA TYR A 435 4.88 -1.50 13.53
C TYR A 435 5.59 -1.59 12.20
N LEU A 436 6.87 -1.94 12.23
CA LEU A 436 7.72 -1.94 11.05
C LEU A 436 8.51 -3.24 10.98
N SER A 437 8.55 -3.81 9.78
CA SER A 437 9.33 -4.99 9.44
C SER A 437 10.54 -4.58 8.60
N GLY A 438 11.70 -5.07 8.95
CA GLY A 438 12.98 -4.75 8.31
C GLY A 438 13.58 -5.92 7.56
N ALA A 439 14.17 -5.64 6.40
CA ALA A 439 14.77 -6.64 5.52
C ALA A 439 15.91 -7.46 6.17
N LYS A 440 16.50 -6.97 7.24
CA LYS A 440 17.52 -7.69 8.03
C LYS A 440 16.93 -8.48 9.21
N GLY A 441 15.60 -8.58 9.28
CA GLY A 441 14.90 -9.40 10.27
C GLY A 441 14.46 -8.66 11.52
N ASN A 442 14.50 -7.35 11.53
CA ASN A 442 14.02 -6.58 12.64
C ASN A 442 12.49 -6.36 12.54
N LEU A 443 11.80 -6.57 13.65
CA LEU A 443 10.41 -6.17 13.88
C LEU A 443 10.41 -5.19 15.05
N ILE A 444 9.99 -3.95 14.79
CA ILE A 444 9.96 -2.92 15.81
C ILE A 444 8.58 -2.31 15.96
N SER A 445 8.26 -1.87 17.18
CA SER A 445 7.14 -0.96 17.44
C SER A 445 7.67 0.40 17.84
N VAL A 446 7.08 1.46 17.27
CA VAL A 446 7.47 2.85 17.54
C VAL A 446 6.22 3.64 17.85
N ARG A 447 6.24 4.39 18.95
CA ARG A 447 5.09 5.19 19.37
C ARG A 447 4.88 6.37 18.43
N GLN A 448 3.67 6.52 17.92
CA GLN A 448 3.35 7.48 16.86
C GLN A 448 3.57 8.95 17.32
N ARG A 449 3.22 9.29 18.56
CA ARG A 449 3.28 10.68 19.05
C ARG A 449 4.69 11.26 19.21
N ASP A 450 5.70 10.41 19.47
CA ASP A 450 7.03 10.90 19.86
C ASP A 450 8.22 10.08 19.37
N GLY A 451 7.97 9.02 18.58
CA GLY A 451 9.01 8.19 17.96
C GLY A 451 9.76 7.27 18.95
N GLN A 452 9.28 7.09 20.18
CA GLN A 452 9.91 6.17 21.13
C GLN A 452 9.65 4.71 20.77
N VAL A 453 10.68 3.88 20.92
CA VAL A 453 10.60 2.44 20.68
C VAL A 453 9.81 1.77 21.80
N GLY A 454 8.79 1.00 21.46
CA GLY A 454 8.06 0.14 22.38
C GLY A 454 8.77 -1.20 22.56
N PHE A 455 9.09 -1.86 21.45
CA PHE A 455 9.96 -3.05 21.41
C PHE A 455 10.78 -3.08 20.12
N ALA A 456 11.89 -3.84 20.16
CA ALA A 456 12.68 -4.14 18.98
C ALA A 456 13.14 -5.59 19.06
N TYR A 457 12.72 -6.42 18.10
CA TYR A 457 13.08 -7.82 17.97
C TYR A 457 13.91 -8.08 16.73
N SER A 458 14.78 -9.08 16.78
CA SER A 458 15.51 -9.62 15.64
C SER A 458 15.21 -11.11 15.49
N PHE A 459 14.53 -11.46 14.40
CA PHE A 459 14.25 -12.84 14.02
C PHE A 459 15.37 -13.47 13.18
N LYS A 460 16.36 -12.66 12.75
CA LYS A 460 17.42 -13.06 11.81
C LYS A 460 16.91 -13.71 10.52
N LYS A 461 15.67 -13.35 10.13
CA LYS A 461 14.97 -13.76 8.92
C LYS A 461 14.51 -12.53 8.19
N PRO A 462 14.72 -12.39 6.88
CA PRO A 462 14.28 -11.18 6.16
C PRO A 462 12.78 -10.94 6.31
N LEU A 463 12.39 -9.77 6.83
CA LEU A 463 11.01 -9.32 6.95
C LEU A 463 10.79 -8.19 5.95
N ILE A 464 10.54 -8.55 4.69
CA ILE A 464 10.59 -7.62 3.57
C ILE A 464 9.27 -6.92 3.27
N PHE A 465 8.17 -7.39 3.86
CA PHE A 465 6.84 -6.87 3.60
C PHE A 465 6.25 -6.17 4.81
N GLN A 466 5.29 -5.29 4.56
CA GLN A 466 4.52 -4.61 5.59
C GLN A 466 3.83 -5.64 6.51
N PRO A 467 3.84 -5.45 7.84
CA PRO A 467 3.10 -6.32 8.74
C PRO A 467 1.59 -6.13 8.65
N ALA A 468 0.82 -7.17 9.01
CA ALA A 468 -0.60 -7.05 9.34
C ALA A 468 -0.77 -6.99 10.86
N LEU A 469 -1.76 -6.19 11.34
CA LEU A 469 -2.08 -6.02 12.76
C LEU A 469 -3.48 -6.58 13.01
N VAL A 470 -3.54 -7.59 13.87
CA VAL A 470 -4.74 -8.41 14.03
C VAL A 470 -4.95 -8.77 15.50
N ASP A 471 -6.02 -8.30 16.10
CA ASP A 471 -6.43 -8.67 17.46
C ASP A 471 -5.30 -8.60 18.52
N GLY A 472 -4.49 -7.57 18.49
CA GLY A 472 -3.33 -7.39 19.38
C GLY A 472 -2.07 -8.12 18.94
N SER A 473 -2.05 -8.73 17.76
CA SER A 473 -0.90 -9.44 17.19
C SER A 473 -0.33 -8.72 15.97
N VAL A 474 0.95 -8.92 15.73
CA VAL A 474 1.66 -8.52 14.50
C VAL A 474 2.00 -9.77 13.71
N CYS A 475 1.45 -9.90 12.50
CA CYS A 475 1.69 -11.02 11.61
C CYS A 475 2.55 -10.58 10.43
N VAL A 476 3.63 -11.31 10.15
CA VAL A 476 4.60 -10.99 9.09
C VAL A 476 5.00 -12.25 8.33
N GLY A 477 5.16 -12.09 7.01
CA GLY A 477 5.83 -13.07 6.17
C GLY A 477 7.33 -12.82 6.11
N THR A 478 8.13 -13.88 6.05
CA THR A 478 9.58 -13.78 5.86
C THR A 478 9.99 -14.02 4.41
N GLY A 479 11.19 -13.59 4.06
CA GLY A 479 11.79 -13.83 2.74
C GLY A 479 12.17 -15.28 2.46
N ASP A 480 12.12 -16.16 3.48
CA ASP A 480 12.45 -17.59 3.39
C ASP A 480 11.29 -18.52 3.78
N GLY A 481 10.05 -18.03 3.67
CA GLY A 481 8.84 -18.85 3.71
C GLY A 481 8.25 -19.12 5.09
N LEU A 482 8.59 -18.33 6.12
CA LEU A 482 7.92 -18.40 7.41
C LEU A 482 6.79 -17.35 7.51
N LEU A 483 5.68 -17.76 8.07
CA LEU A 483 4.65 -16.87 8.58
C LEU A 483 4.75 -16.81 10.10
N ILE A 484 4.97 -15.63 10.64
CA ILE A 484 5.17 -15.39 12.08
C ILE A 484 4.04 -14.48 12.56
N CYS A 485 3.34 -14.86 13.61
CA CYS A 485 2.42 -13.99 14.35
C CYS A 485 2.86 -13.87 15.81
N LEU A 486 3.14 -12.65 16.25
CA LEU A 486 3.58 -12.31 17.58
C LEU A 486 2.49 -11.53 18.31
N GLN A 487 2.07 -11.98 19.48
CA GLN A 487 1.19 -11.24 20.38
C GLN A 487 1.98 -10.08 21.01
N THR A 488 1.49 -8.87 20.84
CA THR A 488 2.19 -7.67 21.32
C THR A 488 1.89 -7.35 22.80
N ASN A 489 0.88 -8.02 23.39
CA ASN A 489 0.25 -7.67 24.66
C ASN A 489 -0.36 -6.26 24.66
N ASN A 490 -0.59 -5.72 23.47
CA ASN A 490 -1.24 -4.43 23.26
C ASN A 490 -2.43 -4.61 22.31
N LYS A 491 -3.65 -4.47 22.83
CA LYS A 491 -4.89 -4.59 22.03
C LYS A 491 -5.00 -3.54 20.92
N ASP A 492 -4.20 -2.47 20.99
CA ASP A 492 -4.15 -1.42 19.94
C ASP A 492 -3.35 -1.84 18.71
N ALA A 493 -2.67 -3.00 18.74
CA ALA A 493 -2.07 -3.63 17.55
C ALA A 493 -3.16 -4.31 16.72
N ASP A 494 -4.03 -3.51 16.12
CA ASP A 494 -5.21 -3.96 15.40
C ASP A 494 -5.61 -2.95 14.32
N GLY A 495 -6.46 -3.38 13.38
CA GLY A 495 -7.05 -2.50 12.38
C GLY A 495 -6.18 -2.24 11.16
N TRP A 496 -5.07 -2.97 10.96
CA TRP A 496 -4.26 -2.95 9.74
C TRP A 496 -4.25 -4.35 9.12
N TYR A 497 -5.32 -4.68 8.41
CA TYR A 497 -5.69 -6.04 8.03
C TYR A 497 -5.03 -6.56 6.74
N GLY A 498 -4.10 -5.84 6.18
CA GLY A 498 -3.38 -6.22 4.97
C GLY A 498 -2.51 -5.07 4.48
N TRP A 499 -1.96 -5.20 3.29
CA TRP A 499 -1.19 -4.13 2.68
C TRP A 499 -2.07 -2.88 2.53
N GLY A 500 -1.54 -1.71 2.97
CA GLY A 500 -2.30 -0.45 2.93
C GLY A 500 -3.50 -0.39 3.87
N GLY A 501 -3.63 -1.34 4.79
CA GLY A 501 -4.54 -1.33 5.92
C GLY A 501 -5.88 -2.02 5.70
N ASN A 502 -6.46 -1.96 4.52
CA ASN A 502 -7.77 -2.54 4.19
C ASN A 502 -7.85 -2.93 2.70
N ALA A 503 -9.01 -3.46 2.27
CA ALA A 503 -9.25 -3.87 0.88
C ALA A 503 -9.16 -2.72 -0.14
N GLN A 504 -9.33 -1.48 0.30
CA GLN A 504 -9.18 -0.28 -0.54
C GLN A 504 -7.73 0.25 -0.55
N HIS A 505 -6.83 -0.38 0.19
CA HIS A 505 -5.43 0.00 0.36
C HIS A 505 -5.21 1.44 0.84
N ASN A 506 -6.18 2.01 1.55
CA ASN A 506 -6.19 3.39 1.99
C ASN A 506 -6.40 3.53 3.50
N LYS A 507 -5.35 3.27 4.27
CA LYS A 507 -5.33 3.48 5.71
C LYS A 507 -4.04 4.12 6.19
#